data_01ffa2a9c9f5bd5ec10cd592f91f7d06
#
_entry.id   01ffa2a9c9f5bd5ec10cd592f91f7d06
#
_cell.length_a   1.000
_cell.length_b   1.000
_cell.length_c   1.000
_cell.angle_alpha   90.00
_cell.angle_beta   90.00
_cell.angle_gamma   90.00
#
_symmetry.space_group_name_H-M   'P 1'
#
loop_
_entity.id
_entity.type
_entity.pdbx_description
1 polymer ?
#
loop_
_entity_poly.entity_id
_entity_poly.type
_entity_poly.pdbx_seq_one_letter_code
_entity_poly.pdbx_strand_id
1 'polypeptide(L)'
;MRKNNFLILTCIIICAWLGTFLTLAMPLKTMANVKNEETKVLIDTVNIELLISPKDSIKNQLIEQVENYIYKSFPKTHKTIPTSIVEIGLEKNVDILFMMAQTQIETSFGTAGAGRESSRRSLFGVAKRRYGTYDEAINDYVALLKKSYLTKGRTEQDLMRRYTTTSGYKYAGSPNYEAELRNAYSNIKRKTKIKELQNEYMKL
;
A
#
# COMPACT_ATOMS: atom_id res chain seq x y z
N MET A 1 -3.97 -13.63 11.67
CA MET A 1 -2.55 -13.30 11.82
C MET A 1 -2.00 -13.37 13.27
N ARG A 2 -2.82 -13.24 14.34
CA ARG A 2 -2.31 -13.37 15.74
C ARG A 2 -1.83 -14.78 16.13
N LYS A 3 -2.33 -15.85 15.53
CA LYS A 3 -1.95 -17.24 15.89
C LYS A 3 -0.51 -17.61 15.51
N ASN A 4 0.00 -17.10 14.39
CA ASN A 4 1.35 -17.47 13.93
C ASN A 4 2.45 -16.81 14.77
N ASN A 5 2.24 -15.56 15.23
CA ASN A 5 3.22 -14.89 16.09
C ASN A 5 3.33 -15.55 17.48
N PHE A 6 2.22 -16.10 17.98
CA PHE A 6 2.23 -16.83 19.25
C PHE A 6 3.01 -18.14 19.13
N LEU A 7 2.89 -18.84 18.00
CA LEU A 7 3.62 -20.09 17.77
C LEU A 7 5.13 -19.86 17.65
N ILE A 8 5.55 -18.79 16.95
CA ILE A 8 6.96 -18.41 16.80
C ILE A 8 7.55 -18.02 18.16
N LEU A 9 6.82 -17.22 18.95
CA LEU A 9 7.27 -16.83 20.30
C LEU A 9 7.39 -18.04 21.24
N THR A 10 6.46 -18.99 21.16
CA THR A 10 6.49 -20.22 21.97
C THR A 10 7.66 -21.12 21.58
N CYS A 11 7.97 -21.24 20.28
CA CYS A 11 9.15 -21.99 19.81
C CYS A 11 10.45 -21.36 20.30
N ILE A 12 10.57 -20.03 20.28
CA ILE A 12 11.77 -19.31 20.75
C ILE A 12 11.98 -19.54 22.26
N ILE A 13 10.90 -19.49 23.05
CA ILE A 13 10.97 -19.71 24.50
C ILE A 13 11.32 -21.16 24.80
N ILE A 14 10.76 -22.14 24.10
CA ILE A 14 11.06 -23.58 24.30
C ILE A 14 12.51 -23.89 23.90
N CYS A 15 13.02 -23.29 22.80
CA CYS A 15 14.41 -23.46 22.41
C CYS A 15 15.37 -22.81 23.42
N ALA A 16 15.03 -21.68 24.03
CA ALA A 16 15.84 -21.03 25.06
C ALA A 16 15.88 -21.89 26.35
N TRP A 17 14.77 -22.54 26.74
CA TRP A 17 14.72 -23.42 27.91
C TRP A 17 15.45 -24.76 27.70
N LEU A 18 15.34 -25.35 26.52
CA LEU A 18 16.10 -26.55 26.14
C LEU A 18 17.60 -26.29 26.06
N GLY A 19 18.00 -25.11 25.57
CA GLY A 19 19.40 -24.67 25.51
C GLY A 19 20.04 -24.57 26.91
N THR A 20 19.33 -24.04 27.90
CA THR A 20 19.84 -23.88 29.28
C THR A 20 19.98 -25.19 30.01
N PHE A 21 19.17 -26.23 29.70
CA PHE A 21 19.31 -27.54 30.31
C PHE A 21 20.47 -28.37 29.72
N LEU A 22 20.80 -28.17 28.44
CA LEU A 22 21.93 -28.89 27.80
C LEU A 22 23.29 -28.32 28.20
N THR A 23 23.38 -27.04 28.60
CA THR A 23 24.66 -26.40 28.95
C THR A 23 25.24 -26.85 30.27
N LEU A 24 24.44 -27.46 31.19
CA LEU A 24 24.90 -27.96 32.49
C LEU A 24 25.61 -29.31 32.45
N ALA A 25 25.59 -30.04 31.34
CA ALA A 25 26.15 -31.39 31.21
C ALA A 25 27.25 -31.56 30.13
N MET A 26 27.63 -30.48 29.44
CA MET A 26 28.60 -30.57 28.33
C MET A 26 30.02 -30.14 28.73
N PRO A 27 31.07 -30.87 28.31
CA PRO A 27 32.45 -30.48 28.57
C PRO A 27 32.81 -29.17 27.82
N LEU A 28 33.70 -28.36 28.40
CA LEU A 28 34.07 -27.02 27.94
C LEU A 28 34.33 -26.88 26.40
N LYS A 29 34.78 -27.93 25.73
CA LYS A 29 34.99 -27.94 24.26
C LYS A 29 33.70 -27.86 23.46
N THR A 30 32.58 -28.35 24.01
CA THR A 30 31.28 -28.31 23.31
C THR A 30 30.63 -26.94 23.44
N MET A 31 30.91 -26.19 24.52
CA MET A 31 30.42 -24.83 24.68
C MET A 31 31.01 -23.82 23.68
N ALA A 32 32.25 -24.02 23.27
CA ALA A 32 32.88 -23.17 22.24
C ALA A 32 32.23 -23.34 20.85
N ASN A 33 31.80 -24.55 20.52
CA ASN A 33 31.10 -24.84 19.26
C ASN A 33 29.67 -24.30 19.26
N VAL A 34 28.95 -24.41 20.39
CA VAL A 34 27.57 -23.87 20.50
C VAL A 34 27.57 -22.34 20.32
N LYS A 35 28.56 -21.65 20.93
CA LYS A 35 28.68 -20.21 20.78
C LYS A 35 28.97 -19.79 19.33
N ASN A 36 29.74 -20.58 18.60
CA ASN A 36 30.03 -20.32 17.19
C ASN A 36 28.82 -20.55 16.30
N GLU A 37 27.97 -21.54 16.61
CA GLU A 37 26.73 -21.78 15.86
C GLU A 37 25.67 -20.70 16.11
N GLU A 38 25.51 -20.25 17.36
CA GLU A 38 24.61 -19.14 17.68
C GLU A 38 25.05 -17.85 16.99
N THR A 39 26.35 -17.57 16.94
CA THR A 39 26.91 -16.40 16.24
C THR A 39 26.71 -16.52 14.72
N LYS A 40 26.83 -17.71 14.15
CA LYS A 40 26.62 -17.96 12.74
C LYS A 40 25.15 -17.80 12.34
N VAL A 41 24.21 -18.32 13.17
CA VAL A 41 22.76 -18.14 12.98
C VAL A 41 22.38 -16.66 13.06
N LEU A 42 22.95 -15.91 14.00
CA LEU A 42 22.75 -14.45 14.10
C LEU A 42 23.27 -13.69 12.87
N ILE A 43 24.45 -14.06 12.35
CA ILE A 43 25.03 -13.46 11.16
C ILE A 43 24.17 -13.81 9.92
N ASP A 44 23.70 -15.04 9.80
CA ASP A 44 22.82 -15.45 8.70
C ASP A 44 21.47 -14.75 8.79
N THR A 45 20.93 -14.50 9.98
CA THR A 45 19.67 -13.73 10.18
C THR A 45 19.85 -12.26 9.80
N VAL A 46 20.96 -11.65 10.17
CA VAL A 46 21.30 -10.26 9.79
C VAL A 46 21.52 -10.13 8.29
N ASN A 47 22.10 -11.13 7.63
CA ASN A 47 22.26 -11.13 6.16
C ASN A 47 20.94 -11.32 5.40
N ILE A 48 19.92 -11.94 6.01
CA ILE A 48 18.58 -12.06 5.41
C ILE A 48 17.84 -10.71 5.42
N GLU A 49 18.01 -9.87 6.43
CA GLU A 49 17.44 -8.51 6.46
C GLU A 49 18.08 -7.59 5.40
N LEU A 50 19.32 -7.87 4.97
CA LEU A 50 20.00 -7.13 3.90
C LEU A 50 19.57 -7.53 2.48
N LEU A 51 18.67 -8.50 2.31
CA LEU A 51 18.21 -9.02 1.01
C LEU A 51 16.88 -8.44 0.52
N ILE A 52 16.34 -7.41 1.19
CA ILE A 52 15.19 -6.68 0.64
C ILE A 52 15.67 -5.95 -0.61
N SER A 53 15.07 -6.26 -1.75
CA SER A 53 15.44 -5.56 -2.99
C SER A 53 15.19 -4.06 -2.82
N PRO A 54 16.01 -3.19 -3.44
CA PRO A 54 15.78 -1.74 -3.41
C PRO A 54 14.34 -1.38 -3.81
N LYS A 55 13.79 -2.12 -4.76
CA LYS A 55 12.42 -1.96 -5.24
C LYS A 55 11.37 -2.29 -4.18
N ASP A 56 11.55 -3.39 -3.44
CA ASP A 56 10.66 -3.76 -2.34
C ASP A 56 10.77 -2.78 -1.16
N SER A 57 11.97 -2.28 -0.88
CA SER A 57 12.18 -1.25 0.14
C SER A 57 11.38 0.03 -0.18
N ILE A 58 11.45 0.52 -1.44
CA ILE A 58 10.69 1.70 -1.85
C ILE A 58 9.18 1.43 -1.85
N LYS A 59 8.74 0.24 -2.26
CA LYS A 59 7.33 -0.15 -2.18
C LYS A 59 6.81 -0.11 -0.74
N ASN A 60 7.58 -0.64 0.21
CA ASN A 60 7.21 -0.61 1.63
C ASN A 60 7.12 0.84 2.17
N GLN A 61 8.07 1.70 1.80
CA GLN A 61 8.02 3.12 2.15
C GLN A 61 6.79 3.83 1.54
N LEU A 62 6.42 3.50 0.31
CA LEU A 62 5.19 4.01 -0.32
C LEU A 62 3.95 3.61 0.47
N ILE A 63 3.83 2.33 0.84
CA ILE A 63 2.71 1.83 1.64
C ILE A 63 2.64 2.58 2.97
N GLU A 64 3.76 2.72 3.67
CA GLU A 64 3.83 3.46 4.93
C GLU A 64 3.40 4.93 4.78
N GLN A 65 3.86 5.63 3.75
CA GLN A 65 3.46 7.02 3.48
C GLN A 65 1.96 7.16 3.21
N VAL A 66 1.39 6.22 2.45
CA VAL A 66 -0.05 6.20 2.14
C VAL A 66 -0.86 5.88 3.38
N GLU A 67 -0.47 4.88 4.17
CA GLU A 67 -1.11 4.51 5.44
C GLU A 67 -1.10 5.67 6.43
N ASN A 68 0.06 6.29 6.65
CA ASN A 68 0.21 7.41 7.58
C ASN A 68 -0.68 8.59 7.19
N TYR A 69 -0.75 8.92 5.89
CA TYR A 69 -1.64 9.98 5.42
C TYR A 69 -3.11 9.64 5.65
N ILE A 70 -3.52 8.44 5.24
CA ILE A 70 -4.92 8.02 5.29
C ILE A 70 -5.39 7.89 6.74
N TYR A 71 -4.69 7.12 7.57
CA TYR A 71 -5.16 6.84 8.94
C TYR A 71 -5.11 8.06 9.86
N LYS A 72 -4.23 9.03 9.59
CA LYS A 72 -4.21 10.29 10.33
C LYS A 72 -5.52 11.09 10.17
N SER A 73 -6.12 11.05 8.98
CA SER A 73 -7.31 11.85 8.65
C SER A 73 -8.59 11.02 8.55
N PHE A 74 -8.46 9.75 8.23
CA PHE A 74 -9.57 8.81 7.99
C PHE A 74 -9.32 7.47 8.73
N PRO A 75 -9.31 7.47 10.08
CA PRO A 75 -8.90 6.29 10.88
C PRO A 75 -9.82 5.07 10.72
N LYS A 76 -11.01 5.25 10.15
CA LYS A 76 -11.98 4.17 9.88
C LYS A 76 -11.81 3.52 8.51
N THR A 77 -10.82 3.95 7.71
CA THR A 77 -10.52 3.35 6.40
C THR A 77 -10.18 1.87 6.55
N HIS A 78 -10.69 1.06 5.63
CA HIS A 78 -10.40 -0.36 5.63
C HIS A 78 -8.90 -0.61 5.37
N LYS A 79 -8.31 -1.53 6.14
CA LYS A 79 -6.86 -1.77 6.19
C LYS A 79 -6.21 -2.19 4.86
N THR A 80 -6.97 -2.75 3.92
CA THR A 80 -6.42 -3.16 2.62
C THR A 80 -6.32 -2.01 1.63
N ILE A 81 -7.08 -0.91 1.81
CA ILE A 81 -7.14 0.19 0.84
C ILE A 81 -5.78 0.84 0.57
N PRO A 82 -4.96 1.20 1.59
CA PRO A 82 -3.66 1.81 1.35
C PRO A 82 -2.73 0.92 0.51
N THR A 83 -2.57 -0.33 0.93
CA THR A 83 -1.72 -1.31 0.23
C THR A 83 -2.19 -1.53 -1.21
N SER A 84 -3.51 -1.73 -1.42
CA SER A 84 -4.09 -1.95 -2.75
C SER A 84 -3.89 -0.75 -3.68
N ILE A 85 -4.03 0.49 -3.17
CA ILE A 85 -3.77 1.71 -3.96
C ILE A 85 -2.32 1.73 -4.44
N VAL A 86 -1.35 1.41 -3.57
CA VAL A 86 0.06 1.40 -3.93
C VAL A 86 0.37 0.28 -4.93
N GLU A 87 0.02 -0.94 -4.60
CA GLU A 87 0.37 -2.11 -5.42
C GLU A 87 -0.23 -2.03 -6.83
N ILE A 88 -1.53 -1.72 -6.93
CA ILE A 88 -2.21 -1.59 -8.22
C ILE A 88 -1.71 -0.34 -8.98
N GLY A 89 -1.45 0.77 -8.27
CA GLY A 89 -0.89 1.98 -8.87
C GLY A 89 0.48 1.73 -9.50
N LEU A 90 1.38 1.01 -8.81
CA LEU A 90 2.70 0.64 -9.32
C LEU A 90 2.60 -0.36 -10.47
N GLU A 91 1.85 -1.44 -10.30
CA GLU A 91 1.67 -2.49 -11.32
C GLU A 91 1.10 -1.93 -12.62
N LYS A 92 0.10 -1.08 -12.50
CA LYS A 92 -0.60 -0.51 -13.66
C LYS A 92 0.01 0.81 -14.14
N ASN A 93 1.09 1.30 -13.53
CA ASN A 93 1.69 2.59 -13.83
C ASN A 93 0.66 3.72 -13.89
N VAL A 94 -0.03 3.95 -12.77
CA VAL A 94 -0.97 5.05 -12.55
C VAL A 94 -0.48 5.90 -11.39
N ASP A 95 -0.65 7.20 -11.44
CA ASP A 95 -0.21 8.12 -10.39
C ASP A 95 -0.97 7.83 -9.08
N ILE A 96 -0.22 7.35 -8.06
CA ILE A 96 -0.76 6.99 -6.74
C ILE A 96 -1.40 8.21 -6.08
N LEU A 97 -0.81 9.41 -6.19
CA LEU A 97 -1.39 10.63 -5.63
C LEU A 97 -2.73 10.98 -6.29
N PHE A 98 -2.85 10.76 -7.61
CA PHE A 98 -4.10 10.97 -8.33
C PHE A 98 -5.19 10.02 -7.84
N MET A 99 -4.86 8.74 -7.69
CA MET A 99 -5.78 7.74 -7.13
C MET A 99 -6.22 8.09 -5.71
N MET A 100 -5.29 8.52 -4.86
CA MET A 100 -5.58 8.96 -3.49
C MET A 100 -6.48 10.19 -3.48
N ALA A 101 -6.16 11.21 -4.28
CA ALA A 101 -6.95 12.44 -4.35
C ALA A 101 -8.39 12.14 -4.76
N GLN A 102 -8.57 11.29 -5.75
CA GLN A 102 -9.90 10.90 -6.22
C GLN A 102 -10.65 10.07 -5.17
N THR A 103 -10.01 9.08 -4.56
CA THR A 103 -10.64 8.30 -3.48
C THR A 103 -11.04 9.18 -2.30
N GLN A 104 -10.25 10.21 -2.00
CA GLN A 104 -10.55 11.16 -0.94
C GLN A 104 -11.82 11.97 -1.24
N ILE A 105 -11.95 12.54 -2.43
CA ILE A 105 -13.12 13.38 -2.76
C ILE A 105 -14.40 12.58 -3.00
N GLU A 106 -14.29 11.36 -3.54
CA GLU A 106 -15.46 10.52 -3.83
C GLU A 106 -16.06 9.86 -2.58
N THR A 107 -15.21 9.30 -1.73
CA THR A 107 -15.67 8.43 -0.64
C THR A 107 -14.91 8.59 0.66
N SER A 108 -14.03 9.60 0.79
CA SER A 108 -13.17 9.76 1.97
C SER A 108 -12.46 8.45 2.32
N PHE A 109 -11.79 7.85 1.34
CA PHE A 109 -11.12 6.55 1.43
C PHE A 109 -12.04 5.41 1.90
N GLY A 110 -13.25 5.37 1.39
CA GLY A 110 -14.22 4.31 1.72
C GLY A 110 -14.92 4.49 3.06
N THR A 111 -14.76 5.63 3.74
CA THR A 111 -15.45 5.92 5.01
C THR A 111 -16.78 6.63 4.83
N ALA A 112 -17.08 7.10 3.62
CA ALA A 112 -18.31 7.81 3.28
C ALA A 112 -18.98 7.26 2.03
N GLY A 113 -20.24 7.61 1.82
CA GLY A 113 -21.01 7.29 0.62
C GLY A 113 -21.01 5.80 0.27
N ALA A 114 -20.95 5.51 -1.03
CA ALA A 114 -20.94 4.14 -1.57
C ALA A 114 -19.69 3.33 -1.19
N GLY A 115 -18.61 3.99 -0.80
CA GLY A 115 -17.39 3.35 -0.33
C GLY A 115 -17.56 2.68 1.04
N ARG A 116 -18.38 3.25 1.92
CA ARG A 116 -18.66 2.72 3.26
C ARG A 116 -19.58 1.49 3.23
N GLU A 117 -20.40 1.36 2.22
CA GLU A 117 -21.33 0.26 2.10
C GLU A 117 -20.58 -1.04 1.77
N SER A 118 -20.53 -1.99 2.71
CA SER A 118 -19.87 -3.29 2.52
C SER A 118 -20.40 -4.07 1.32
N SER A 119 -21.62 -3.78 0.88
CA SER A 119 -22.25 -4.37 -0.30
C SER A 119 -21.80 -3.73 -1.63
N ARG A 120 -21.15 -2.58 -1.59
CA ARG A 120 -20.74 -1.84 -2.81
C ARG A 120 -19.24 -1.70 -2.95
N ARG A 121 -18.52 -1.33 -1.88
CA ARG A 121 -17.07 -1.04 -1.87
C ARG A 121 -16.60 -0.15 -3.01
N SER A 122 -17.46 0.77 -3.49
CA SER A 122 -17.15 1.65 -4.61
C SER A 122 -16.34 2.86 -4.14
N LEU A 123 -15.01 2.80 -4.28
CA LEU A 123 -14.10 3.84 -3.80
C LEU A 123 -14.09 5.10 -4.67
N PHE A 124 -14.31 4.97 -5.97
CA PHE A 124 -14.10 6.01 -6.98
C PHE A 124 -15.39 6.53 -7.60
N GLY A 125 -16.51 6.40 -6.91
CA GLY A 125 -17.79 6.92 -7.41
C GLY A 125 -18.31 6.23 -8.69
N VAL A 126 -17.72 5.10 -9.09
CA VAL A 126 -18.19 4.34 -10.28
C VAL A 126 -19.58 3.82 -9.98
N ALA A 127 -20.57 4.51 -10.53
CA ALA A 127 -21.97 4.32 -10.20
C ALA A 127 -22.48 2.90 -10.50
N LYS A 128 -23.33 2.38 -9.60
CA LYS A 128 -24.08 1.14 -9.73
C LYS A 128 -23.27 -0.17 -9.73
N ARG A 129 -21.94 -0.14 -9.63
CA ARG A 129 -21.14 -1.36 -9.51
C ARG A 129 -21.04 -1.81 -8.05
N ARG A 130 -20.95 -3.13 -7.88
CA ARG A 130 -20.72 -3.79 -6.59
C ARG A 130 -19.49 -4.65 -6.71
N TYR A 131 -18.62 -4.60 -5.69
CA TYR A 131 -17.36 -5.29 -5.68
C TYR A 131 -17.26 -6.22 -4.47
N GLY A 132 -16.68 -7.39 -4.66
CA GLY A 132 -16.39 -8.34 -3.58
C GLY A 132 -15.29 -7.84 -2.65
N THR A 133 -14.31 -7.13 -3.23
CA THR A 133 -13.15 -6.57 -2.52
C THR A 133 -12.87 -5.13 -2.95
N TYR A 134 -12.05 -4.42 -2.18
CA TYR A 134 -11.56 -3.09 -2.59
C TYR A 134 -10.56 -3.18 -3.74
N ASP A 135 -9.81 -4.26 -3.84
CA ASP A 135 -8.88 -4.53 -4.94
C ASP A 135 -9.60 -4.62 -6.28
N GLU A 136 -10.76 -5.30 -6.32
CA GLU A 136 -11.61 -5.32 -7.51
C GLU A 136 -12.08 -3.92 -7.90
N ALA A 137 -12.49 -3.10 -6.91
CA ALA A 137 -12.94 -1.74 -7.16
C ALA A 137 -11.81 -0.86 -7.73
N ILE A 138 -10.59 -1.00 -7.19
CA ILE A 138 -9.42 -0.24 -7.64
C ILE A 138 -8.99 -0.70 -9.03
N ASN A 139 -8.93 -2.00 -9.29
CA ASN A 139 -8.57 -2.54 -10.60
C ASN A 139 -9.57 -2.12 -11.69
N ASP A 140 -10.87 -2.20 -11.41
CA ASP A 140 -11.91 -1.77 -12.33
C ASP A 140 -11.84 -0.27 -12.65
N TYR A 141 -11.60 0.55 -11.62
CA TYR A 141 -11.38 1.97 -11.81
C TYR A 141 -10.14 2.26 -12.67
N VAL A 142 -9.01 1.63 -12.40
CA VAL A 142 -7.78 1.80 -13.18
C VAL A 142 -7.97 1.33 -14.62
N ALA A 143 -8.70 0.24 -14.83
CA ALA A 143 -9.06 -0.22 -16.17
C ALA A 143 -9.91 0.82 -16.91
N LEU A 144 -10.89 1.41 -16.23
CA LEU A 144 -11.72 2.50 -16.77
C LEU A 144 -10.87 3.73 -17.12
N LEU A 145 -9.97 4.15 -16.23
CA LEU A 145 -9.04 5.27 -16.50
C LEU A 145 -8.26 5.04 -17.78
N LYS A 146 -7.58 3.90 -17.88
CA LYS A 146 -6.73 3.58 -19.04
C LYS A 146 -7.51 3.44 -20.34
N LYS A 147 -8.68 2.82 -20.27
CA LYS A 147 -9.52 2.59 -21.46
C LYS A 147 -10.17 3.85 -22.00
N SER A 148 -10.57 4.79 -21.12
CA SER A 148 -11.50 5.85 -21.50
C SER A 148 -10.94 7.26 -21.30
N TYR A 149 -9.99 7.44 -20.39
CA TYR A 149 -9.53 8.78 -19.97
C TYR A 149 -8.04 9.02 -20.26
N LEU A 150 -7.15 8.06 -19.97
CA LEU A 150 -5.71 8.16 -20.22
C LEU A 150 -5.33 7.61 -21.60
N THR A 151 -6.14 7.91 -22.62
CA THR A 151 -5.90 7.50 -24.01
C THR A 151 -5.24 8.63 -24.80
N LYS A 152 -4.62 8.29 -25.93
CA LYS A 152 -3.99 9.26 -26.85
C LYS A 152 -2.91 10.13 -26.18
N GLY A 153 -2.11 9.55 -25.27
CA GLY A 153 -1.01 10.24 -24.60
C GLY A 153 -1.43 11.22 -23.49
N ARG A 154 -2.71 11.22 -23.08
CA ARG A 154 -3.17 12.02 -21.95
C ARG A 154 -2.63 11.46 -20.63
N THR A 155 -2.34 12.34 -19.71
CA THR A 155 -1.84 12.08 -18.38
C THR A 155 -2.89 12.37 -17.31
N GLU A 156 -2.68 11.96 -16.07
CA GLU A 156 -3.50 12.33 -14.92
C GLU A 156 -3.52 13.85 -14.70
N GLN A 157 -2.44 14.54 -15.06
CA GLN A 157 -2.40 16.00 -15.00
C GLN A 157 -3.38 16.66 -15.98
N ASP A 158 -3.54 16.08 -17.16
CA ASP A 158 -4.54 16.56 -18.14
C ASP A 158 -5.95 16.31 -17.62
N LEU A 159 -6.19 15.18 -16.92
CA LEU A 159 -7.48 14.89 -16.28
C LEU A 159 -7.79 15.90 -15.17
N MET A 160 -6.81 16.30 -14.38
CA MET A 160 -7.00 17.32 -13.35
C MET A 160 -7.33 18.71 -13.92
N ARG A 161 -7.05 18.96 -15.20
CA ARG A 161 -7.48 20.19 -15.92
C ARG A 161 -8.86 20.03 -16.53
N ARG A 162 -9.13 18.86 -17.11
CA ARG A 162 -10.38 18.52 -17.79
C ARG A 162 -10.63 17.02 -17.71
N TYR A 163 -11.45 16.60 -16.78
CA TYR A 163 -11.74 15.18 -16.55
C TYR A 163 -12.86 14.69 -17.46
N THR A 164 -12.51 14.50 -18.71
CA THR A 164 -13.43 13.99 -19.74
C THR A 164 -12.80 12.80 -20.47
N THR A 165 -13.62 11.94 -21.04
CA THR A 165 -13.17 10.99 -22.05
C THR A 165 -12.67 11.73 -23.30
N THR A 166 -12.04 11.02 -24.23
CA THR A 166 -11.67 11.59 -25.54
C THR A 166 -12.88 11.98 -26.41
N SER A 167 -14.05 11.41 -26.13
CA SER A 167 -15.33 11.79 -26.76
C SER A 167 -16.07 12.91 -26.01
N GLY A 168 -15.45 13.49 -24.97
CA GLY A 168 -15.97 14.66 -24.26
C GLY A 168 -16.92 14.36 -23.10
N TYR A 169 -17.21 13.10 -22.79
CA TYR A 169 -18.05 12.75 -21.62
C TYR A 169 -17.31 13.07 -20.33
N LYS A 170 -17.92 13.87 -19.46
CA LYS A 170 -17.36 14.22 -18.15
C LYS A 170 -17.38 13.02 -17.21
N TYR A 171 -16.35 12.91 -16.37
CA TYR A 171 -16.30 11.94 -15.29
C TYR A 171 -17.34 12.23 -14.21
N ALA A 172 -17.43 13.48 -13.76
CA ALA A 172 -18.35 13.92 -12.73
C ALA A 172 -19.24 15.08 -13.23
N GLY A 173 -20.43 15.18 -12.67
CA GLY A 173 -21.40 16.24 -12.99
C GLY A 173 -21.13 17.56 -12.24
N SER A 174 -20.31 17.55 -11.16
CA SER A 174 -19.97 18.76 -10.41
C SER A 174 -19.11 19.72 -11.25
N PRO A 175 -19.46 21.01 -11.33
CA PRO A 175 -18.67 21.99 -12.06
C PRO A 175 -17.30 22.27 -11.42
N ASN A 176 -17.12 21.96 -10.15
CA ASN A 176 -15.89 22.21 -9.38
C ASN A 176 -15.02 20.97 -9.22
N TYR A 177 -15.39 19.84 -9.82
CA TYR A 177 -14.75 18.54 -9.57
C TYR A 177 -13.23 18.58 -9.82
N GLU A 178 -12.80 19.12 -10.95
CA GLU A 178 -11.38 19.22 -11.27
C GLU A 178 -10.61 20.15 -10.31
N ALA A 179 -11.25 21.19 -9.79
CA ALA A 179 -10.65 22.07 -8.79
C ALA A 179 -10.48 21.34 -7.44
N GLU A 180 -11.50 20.62 -7.00
CA GLU A 180 -11.46 19.79 -5.79
C GLU A 180 -10.38 18.70 -5.90
N LEU A 181 -10.31 18.04 -7.05
CA LEU A 181 -9.30 17.01 -7.32
C LEU A 181 -7.87 17.58 -7.29
N ARG A 182 -7.62 18.74 -7.93
CA ARG A 182 -6.32 19.43 -7.85
C ARG A 182 -5.95 19.83 -6.42
N ASN A 183 -6.91 20.33 -5.66
CA ASN A 183 -6.70 20.73 -4.27
C ASN A 183 -6.35 19.52 -3.40
N ALA A 184 -7.08 18.40 -3.53
CA ALA A 184 -6.77 17.17 -2.84
C ALA A 184 -5.38 16.63 -3.21
N TYR A 185 -5.08 16.54 -4.51
CA TYR A 185 -3.78 16.13 -5.02
C TYR A 185 -2.63 16.97 -4.45
N SER A 186 -2.75 18.30 -4.55
CA SER A 186 -1.72 19.23 -4.06
C SER A 186 -1.53 19.14 -2.54
N ASN A 187 -2.62 18.93 -1.80
CA ASN A 187 -2.57 18.78 -0.34
C ASN A 187 -1.85 17.49 0.05
N ILE A 188 -2.15 16.36 -0.60
CA ILE A 188 -1.48 15.08 -0.35
C ILE A 188 0.01 15.21 -0.71
N LYS A 189 0.32 15.70 -1.91
CA LYS A 189 1.69 15.90 -2.39
C LYS A 189 2.55 16.71 -1.43
N ARG A 190 2.00 17.80 -0.86
CA ARG A 190 2.73 18.65 0.09
C ARG A 190 3.01 17.97 1.44
N LYS A 191 2.20 16.99 1.82
CA LYS A 191 2.26 16.32 3.12
C LYS A 191 2.99 14.97 3.09
N THR A 192 3.35 14.48 1.91
CA THR A 192 3.94 13.14 1.73
C THR A 192 5.08 13.17 0.73
N LYS A 193 5.88 12.10 0.71
CA LYS A 193 6.92 11.83 -0.29
C LYS A 193 6.49 10.83 -1.37
N ILE A 194 5.19 10.59 -1.50
CA ILE A 194 4.66 9.52 -2.39
C ILE A 194 5.10 9.72 -3.84
N LYS A 195 5.08 10.96 -4.37
CA LYS A 195 5.46 11.21 -5.77
C LYS A 195 6.93 10.94 -6.04
N GLU A 196 7.78 11.35 -5.14
CA GLU A 196 9.23 11.12 -5.20
C GLU A 196 9.54 9.63 -5.16
N LEU A 197 8.97 8.90 -4.20
CA LEU A 197 9.14 7.46 -4.04
C LEU A 197 8.57 6.67 -5.24
N GLN A 198 7.41 7.07 -5.77
CA GLN A 198 6.86 6.43 -6.97
C GLN A 198 7.79 6.64 -8.18
N ASN A 199 8.31 7.85 -8.36
CA ASN A 199 9.26 8.13 -9.44
C ASN A 199 10.58 7.35 -9.29
N GLU A 200 11.07 7.16 -8.08
CA GLU A 200 12.24 6.34 -7.77
C GLU A 200 11.98 4.86 -8.08
N TYR A 201 10.85 4.31 -7.63
CA TYR A 201 10.43 2.94 -7.93
C TYR A 201 10.38 2.65 -9.43
N MET A 202 9.88 3.60 -10.22
CA MET A 202 9.71 3.43 -11.66
C MET A 202 11.03 3.53 -12.47
N LYS A 203 12.13 3.95 -11.83
CA LYS A 203 13.47 3.98 -12.44
C LYS A 203 14.28 2.70 -12.24
N LEU A 204 13.88 1.87 -11.28
CA LEU A 204 14.47 0.56 -10.98
C LEU A 204 13.83 -0.54 -11.85
#